data_18b91db759c8f0e8590df812f96bd575
#
_entry.id   18b91db759c8f0e8590df812f96bd575
#
_cell.length_a   1.000
_cell.length_b   1.000
_cell.length_c   1.000
_cell.angle_alpha   90.00
_cell.angle_beta   90.00
_cell.angle_gamma   90.00
#
_symmetry.space_group_name_H-M   'P 1'
#
loop_
_entity.id
_entity.type
_entity.pdbx_description
1 polymer ?
#
loop_
_entity_poly.entity_id
_entity_poly.type
_entity_poly.pdbx_seq_one_letter_code
_entity_poly.pdbx_strand_id
1 'polypeptide(L)'
;VVDQSADIILEHVGMTFNDQSGILETLKDIHTRIHPEEFLCVLGPSGSGKTTLLRILAGLEQPTQGSVRFPVENPHVGLVFQASNLMPWRSVMDNILLPLDLRGNNHAEALHKANELIELVGLEEFTGAWPDTLSGGMAQRVAIARALIQDPDMLLLDEPFGALDALTREKMGIELLRIWQARRKTVVMVTHSISESLLLADRVLVLSQRPAEIVLDLHVSLERPRGEAARYSRDFQVLSRRLRDAIQ
;
A
#
# COMPACT_ATOMS: atom_id res chain seq x y z
N VAL A 1 17.91 6.27 18.75
CA VAL A 1 18.38 4.97 18.23
C VAL A 1 17.12 4.20 17.90
N VAL A 2 16.80 4.05 16.61
CA VAL A 2 15.65 3.23 16.16
C VAL A 2 16.01 1.79 16.49
N ASP A 3 15.11 1.08 17.16
CA ASP A 3 15.28 -0.35 17.46
C ASP A 3 15.25 -1.15 16.15
N GLN A 4 16.43 -1.54 15.67
CA GLN A 4 16.58 -2.30 14.42
C GLN A 4 15.94 -3.71 14.47
N SER A 5 15.51 -4.15 15.66
CA SER A 5 14.80 -5.43 15.82
C SER A 5 13.37 -5.42 15.31
N ALA A 6 12.79 -4.24 15.08
CA ALA A 6 11.41 -4.06 14.62
C ALA A 6 11.28 -3.87 13.09
N ASP A 7 12.39 -3.89 12.35
CA ASP A 7 12.39 -3.72 10.89
C ASP A 7 11.89 -4.98 10.17
N ILE A 8 11.20 -4.77 9.04
CA ILE A 8 10.98 -5.82 8.05
C ILE A 8 12.18 -5.81 7.11
N ILE A 9 12.84 -6.95 6.95
CA ILE A 9 14.10 -7.05 6.21
C ILE A 9 13.91 -7.94 4.99
N LEU A 10 14.18 -7.39 3.82
CA LEU A 10 14.31 -8.14 2.58
C LEU A 10 15.80 -8.40 2.34
N GLU A 11 16.21 -9.66 2.28
CA GLU A 11 17.60 -10.07 2.08
C GLU A 11 17.75 -10.75 0.74
N HIS A 12 18.32 -10.02 -0.24
CA HIS A 12 18.66 -10.53 -1.57
C HIS A 12 17.48 -11.26 -2.24
N VAL A 13 16.27 -10.66 -2.13
CA VAL A 13 15.05 -11.25 -2.65
C VAL A 13 15.06 -11.24 -4.16
N GLY A 14 14.94 -12.43 -4.75
CA GLY A 14 14.77 -12.66 -6.19
C GLY A 14 13.50 -13.46 -6.47
N MET A 15 12.91 -13.23 -7.64
CA MET A 15 11.71 -13.96 -8.07
C MET A 15 11.78 -14.30 -9.54
N THR A 16 11.70 -15.60 -9.83
CA THR A 16 11.69 -16.15 -11.18
C THR A 16 10.46 -17.02 -11.36
N PHE A 17 9.63 -16.69 -12.34
CA PHE A 17 8.52 -17.53 -12.77
C PHE A 17 8.97 -18.48 -13.89
N ASN A 18 8.47 -19.69 -13.84
CA ASN A 18 8.70 -20.68 -14.89
C ASN A 18 7.34 -21.23 -15.34
N ASP A 19 6.97 -20.92 -16.57
CA ASP A 19 5.73 -21.37 -17.17
C ASP A 19 5.97 -21.93 -18.59
N GLN A 20 4.88 -22.26 -19.30
CA GLN A 20 4.95 -22.80 -20.66
C GLN A 20 5.59 -21.82 -21.68
N SER A 21 5.66 -20.53 -21.38
CA SER A 21 6.28 -19.50 -22.23
C SER A 21 7.78 -19.32 -21.96
N GLY A 22 8.30 -19.93 -20.88
CA GLY A 22 9.71 -19.92 -20.52
C GLY A 22 9.99 -19.41 -19.11
N ILE A 23 11.25 -19.04 -18.88
CA ILE A 23 11.74 -18.52 -17.60
C ILE A 23 11.64 -16.99 -17.63
N LEU A 24 10.95 -16.41 -16.66
CA LEU A 24 10.80 -14.98 -16.48
C LEU A 24 11.37 -14.55 -15.13
N GLU A 25 12.57 -13.98 -15.13
CA GLU A 25 13.13 -13.35 -13.95
C GLU A 25 12.46 -11.97 -13.76
N THR A 26 11.75 -11.81 -12.64
CA THR A 26 10.93 -10.62 -12.37
C THR A 26 11.62 -9.69 -11.38
N LEU A 27 12.15 -10.23 -10.29
CA LEU A 27 12.92 -9.49 -9.28
C LEU A 27 14.32 -10.10 -9.16
N LYS A 28 15.31 -9.23 -8.99
CA LYS A 28 16.70 -9.64 -8.83
C LYS A 28 17.34 -8.82 -7.72
N ASP A 29 17.84 -9.51 -6.71
CA ASP A 29 18.66 -8.94 -5.62
C ASP A 29 18.01 -7.73 -4.89
N ILE A 30 16.73 -7.81 -4.58
CA ILE A 30 16.05 -6.78 -3.79
C ILE A 30 16.53 -6.88 -2.34
N HIS A 31 17.34 -5.91 -1.92
CA HIS A 31 17.85 -5.81 -0.56
C HIS A 31 17.47 -4.47 0.05
N THR A 32 16.63 -4.47 1.11
CA THR A 32 16.19 -3.26 1.80
C THR A 32 15.61 -3.59 3.18
N ARG A 33 15.45 -2.54 3.99
CA ARG A 33 14.74 -2.59 5.29
C ARG A 33 13.57 -1.66 5.24
N ILE A 34 12.46 -2.03 5.86
CA ILE A 34 11.27 -1.21 6.02
C ILE A 34 11.11 -0.96 7.51
N HIS A 35 11.09 0.31 7.91
CA HIS A 35 11.04 0.68 9.32
C HIS A 35 9.61 0.64 9.86
N PRO A 36 9.43 0.45 11.17
CA PRO A 36 8.12 0.55 11.81
C PRO A 36 7.47 1.91 11.52
N GLU A 37 6.16 1.88 11.25
CA GLU A 37 5.36 3.06 10.98
C GLU A 37 5.84 3.92 9.77
N GLU A 38 6.77 3.40 8.96
CA GLU A 38 7.22 4.04 7.73
C GLU A 38 6.13 3.95 6.65
N PHE A 39 5.91 5.04 5.94
CA PHE A 39 5.18 5.03 4.69
C PHE A 39 6.17 4.93 3.53
N LEU A 40 6.37 3.71 3.04
CA LEU A 40 7.26 3.41 1.92
C LEU A 40 6.49 3.37 0.61
N CYS A 41 6.94 4.08 -0.42
CA CYS A 41 6.47 3.90 -1.78
C CYS A 41 7.49 3.13 -2.63
N VAL A 42 6.99 2.19 -3.43
CA VAL A 42 7.77 1.50 -4.47
C VAL A 42 7.29 2.02 -5.83
N LEU A 43 8.18 2.70 -6.52
CA LEU A 43 7.95 3.34 -7.81
C LEU A 43 8.70 2.56 -8.90
N GLY A 44 8.19 2.55 -10.11
CA GLY A 44 8.87 1.90 -11.23
C GLY A 44 7.96 1.74 -12.45
N PRO A 45 8.51 1.38 -13.62
CA PRO A 45 7.74 1.23 -14.84
C PRO A 45 6.69 0.13 -14.73
N SER A 46 5.72 0.15 -15.66
CA SER A 46 4.72 -0.92 -15.75
C SER A 46 5.41 -2.25 -16.01
N GLY A 47 4.97 -3.27 -15.29
CA GLY A 47 5.55 -4.60 -15.43
C GLY A 47 6.91 -4.82 -14.75
N SER A 48 7.46 -3.87 -13.99
CA SER A 48 8.74 -4.02 -13.27
C SER A 48 8.73 -5.02 -12.12
N GLY A 49 7.58 -5.58 -11.73
CA GLY A 49 7.52 -6.54 -10.61
C GLY A 49 7.05 -5.95 -9.27
N LYS A 50 6.56 -4.71 -9.24
CA LYS A 50 6.05 -4.06 -8.00
C LYS A 50 4.98 -4.88 -7.30
N THR A 51 3.96 -5.33 -8.04
CA THR A 51 2.90 -6.21 -7.52
C THR A 51 3.47 -7.57 -7.05
N THR A 52 4.49 -8.09 -7.71
CA THR A 52 5.18 -9.31 -7.28
C THR A 52 5.86 -9.11 -5.93
N LEU A 53 6.55 -7.97 -5.75
CA LEU A 53 7.16 -7.60 -4.47
C LEU A 53 6.11 -7.47 -3.36
N LEU A 54 4.96 -6.84 -3.63
CA LEU A 54 3.85 -6.77 -2.67
C LEU A 54 3.30 -8.16 -2.32
N ARG A 55 3.16 -9.08 -3.30
CA ARG A 55 2.69 -10.44 -3.04
C ARG A 55 3.66 -11.24 -2.19
N ILE A 56 4.96 -11.03 -2.36
CA ILE A 56 5.99 -11.64 -1.50
C ILE A 56 5.86 -11.10 -0.07
N LEU A 57 5.72 -9.77 0.11
CA LEU A 57 5.50 -9.15 1.42
C LEU A 57 4.18 -9.59 2.07
N ALA A 58 3.16 -9.87 1.27
CA ALA A 58 1.88 -10.40 1.74
C ALA A 58 1.92 -11.90 2.11
N GLY A 59 3.04 -12.59 1.85
CA GLY A 59 3.16 -14.05 2.03
C GLY A 59 2.35 -14.86 1.01
N LEU A 60 1.85 -14.23 -0.06
CA LEU A 60 1.09 -14.88 -1.14
C LEU A 60 2.01 -15.58 -2.16
N GLU A 61 3.25 -15.14 -2.24
CA GLU A 61 4.29 -15.71 -3.10
C GLU A 61 5.54 -15.92 -2.26
N GLN A 62 6.26 -17.03 -2.50
CA GLN A 62 7.55 -17.28 -1.89
C GLN A 62 8.65 -16.82 -2.86
N PRO A 63 9.65 -16.03 -2.41
CA PRO A 63 10.76 -15.66 -3.26
C PRO A 63 11.54 -16.91 -3.70
N THR A 64 12.04 -16.91 -4.94
CA THR A 64 12.88 -18.00 -5.45
C THR A 64 14.31 -17.94 -4.95
N GLN A 65 14.75 -16.75 -4.49
CA GLN A 65 16.05 -16.50 -3.86
C GLN A 65 15.88 -15.49 -2.72
N GLY A 66 16.78 -15.56 -1.74
CA GLY A 66 16.77 -14.67 -0.60
C GLY A 66 15.64 -14.99 0.39
N SER A 67 15.34 -14.02 1.26
CA SER A 67 14.30 -14.17 2.28
C SER A 67 13.68 -12.84 2.68
N VAL A 68 12.47 -12.89 3.23
CA VAL A 68 11.83 -11.77 3.93
C VAL A 68 11.69 -12.15 5.39
N ARG A 69 12.19 -11.29 6.29
CA ARG A 69 12.06 -11.47 7.73
C ARG A 69 11.19 -10.37 8.31
N PHE A 70 10.22 -10.77 9.11
CA PHE A 70 9.35 -9.90 9.87
C PHE A 70 9.80 -9.89 11.33
N PRO A 71 9.58 -8.78 12.07
CA PRO A 71 9.91 -8.69 13.50
C PRO A 71 9.03 -9.59 14.38
N VAL A 72 7.90 -10.05 13.85
CA VAL A 72 6.95 -10.94 14.53
C VAL A 72 6.72 -12.20 13.72
N GLU A 73 6.46 -13.32 14.40
CA GLU A 73 5.99 -14.54 13.74
C GLU A 73 4.54 -14.35 13.27
N ASN A 74 4.23 -14.76 12.03
CA ASN A 74 2.90 -14.65 11.41
C ASN A 74 2.32 -13.23 11.43
N PRO A 75 2.95 -12.25 10.75
CA PRO A 75 2.49 -10.88 10.72
C PRO A 75 1.08 -10.78 10.12
N HIS A 76 0.25 -9.96 10.70
CA HIS A 76 -1.04 -9.61 10.10
C HIS A 76 -0.83 -8.58 9.01
N VAL A 77 -1.08 -8.95 7.77
CA VAL A 77 -0.91 -8.07 6.61
C VAL A 77 -2.28 -7.71 6.04
N GLY A 78 -2.57 -6.41 5.99
CA GLY A 78 -3.71 -5.88 5.24
C GLY A 78 -3.29 -5.62 3.80
N LEU A 79 -4.06 -6.13 2.83
CA LEU A 79 -3.79 -5.93 1.41
C LEU A 79 -4.97 -5.24 0.73
N VAL A 80 -4.67 -4.15 0.02
CA VAL A 80 -5.63 -3.40 -0.81
C VAL A 80 -5.14 -3.46 -2.24
N PHE A 81 -5.97 -3.98 -3.13
CA PHE A 81 -5.68 -4.09 -4.56
C PHE A 81 -6.09 -2.83 -5.32
N GLN A 82 -5.64 -2.69 -6.54
CA GLN A 82 -6.01 -1.64 -7.47
C GLN A 82 -7.54 -1.58 -7.69
N ALA A 83 -8.18 -2.72 -7.88
CA ALA A 83 -9.62 -2.84 -7.80
C ALA A 83 -10.02 -3.06 -6.33
N SER A 84 -11.08 -2.41 -5.86
CA SER A 84 -11.53 -2.50 -4.46
C SER A 84 -11.94 -3.93 -4.05
N ASN A 85 -12.29 -4.79 -5.01
CA ASN A 85 -12.67 -6.19 -4.81
C ASN A 85 -13.70 -6.36 -3.69
N LEU A 86 -14.70 -5.48 -3.63
CA LEU A 86 -15.81 -5.60 -2.69
C LEU A 86 -16.71 -6.77 -3.11
N MET A 87 -17.26 -7.46 -2.11
CA MET A 87 -18.28 -8.49 -2.36
C MET A 87 -19.57 -7.80 -2.82
N PRO A 88 -20.01 -7.97 -4.08
CA PRO A 88 -21.14 -7.21 -4.62
C PRO A 88 -22.47 -7.54 -3.94
N TRP A 89 -22.57 -8.68 -3.27
CA TRP A 89 -23.72 -9.13 -2.49
C TRP A 89 -23.65 -8.80 -0.99
N ARG A 90 -22.73 -7.93 -0.57
CA ARG A 90 -22.57 -7.44 0.81
C ARG A 90 -22.65 -5.92 0.84
N SER A 91 -23.27 -5.39 1.88
CA SER A 91 -23.28 -3.94 2.14
C SER A 91 -21.86 -3.42 2.44
N VAL A 92 -21.70 -2.10 2.56
CA VAL A 92 -20.45 -1.46 3.02
C VAL A 92 -20.04 -2.03 4.38
N MET A 93 -20.95 -2.06 5.35
CA MET A 93 -20.72 -2.60 6.69
C MET A 93 -20.26 -4.06 6.62
N ASP A 94 -20.98 -4.89 5.87
CA ASP A 94 -20.66 -6.32 5.75
C ASP A 94 -19.37 -6.60 5.01
N ASN A 95 -18.99 -5.73 4.06
CA ASN A 95 -17.68 -5.81 3.42
C ASN A 95 -16.54 -5.51 4.39
N ILE A 96 -16.71 -4.51 5.27
CA ILE A 96 -15.72 -4.16 6.29
C ILE A 96 -15.60 -5.28 7.32
N LEU A 97 -16.72 -5.84 7.77
CA LEU A 97 -16.77 -6.92 8.76
C LEU A 97 -16.24 -8.26 8.25
N LEU A 98 -16.23 -8.48 6.92
CA LEU A 98 -15.91 -9.77 6.30
C LEU A 98 -14.68 -10.49 6.89
N PRO A 99 -13.52 -9.82 7.10
CA PRO A 99 -12.35 -10.51 7.64
C PRO A 99 -12.53 -11.03 9.06
N LEU A 100 -13.30 -10.33 9.88
CA LEU A 100 -13.61 -10.74 11.26
C LEU A 100 -14.68 -11.84 11.31
N ASP A 101 -15.69 -11.78 10.42
CA ASP A 101 -16.69 -12.84 10.25
C ASP A 101 -16.02 -14.18 9.93
N LEU A 102 -15.04 -14.18 8.99
CA LEU A 102 -14.32 -15.38 8.59
C LEU A 102 -13.46 -15.99 9.70
N ARG A 103 -13.06 -15.18 10.69
CA ARG A 103 -12.30 -15.63 11.87
C ARG A 103 -13.19 -16.05 13.04
N GLY A 104 -14.51 -15.88 12.94
CA GLY A 104 -15.45 -16.21 14.01
C GLY A 104 -15.36 -15.29 15.22
N ASN A 105 -14.99 -14.03 15.04
CA ASN A 105 -14.86 -13.05 16.12
C ASN A 105 -16.23 -12.68 16.72
N ASN A 106 -16.20 -12.15 17.95
CA ASN A 106 -17.40 -11.64 18.60
C ASN A 106 -18.02 -10.50 17.79
N HIS A 107 -19.25 -10.69 17.33
CA HIS A 107 -19.95 -9.78 16.44
C HIS A 107 -20.12 -8.37 17.03
N ALA A 108 -20.39 -8.23 18.34
CA ALA A 108 -20.57 -6.93 18.98
C ALA A 108 -19.27 -6.10 18.99
N GLU A 109 -18.13 -6.73 19.28
CA GLU A 109 -16.81 -6.07 19.24
C GLU A 109 -16.40 -5.72 17.80
N ALA A 110 -16.65 -6.62 16.85
CA ALA A 110 -16.39 -6.40 15.44
C ALA A 110 -17.21 -5.20 14.91
N LEU A 111 -18.47 -5.10 15.29
CA LEU A 111 -19.35 -4.00 14.88
C LEU A 111 -18.86 -2.65 15.43
N HIS A 112 -18.38 -2.61 16.67
CA HIS A 112 -17.82 -1.39 17.25
C HIS A 112 -16.59 -0.92 16.45
N LYS A 113 -15.64 -1.82 16.19
CA LYS A 113 -14.45 -1.51 15.37
C LYS A 113 -14.83 -1.07 13.95
N ALA A 114 -15.83 -1.70 13.34
CA ALA A 114 -16.30 -1.33 12.00
C ALA A 114 -16.89 0.08 11.98
N ASN A 115 -17.68 0.47 12.98
CA ASN A 115 -18.23 1.83 13.06
C ASN A 115 -17.13 2.89 13.21
N GLU A 116 -16.11 2.66 14.06
CA GLU A 116 -14.95 3.56 14.15
C GLU A 116 -14.23 3.73 12.81
N LEU A 117 -14.08 2.65 12.04
CA LEU A 117 -13.43 2.70 10.73
C LEU A 117 -14.31 3.39 9.70
N ILE A 118 -15.62 3.20 9.74
CA ILE A 118 -16.57 3.88 8.86
C ILE A 118 -16.52 5.40 9.09
N GLU A 119 -16.50 5.84 10.36
CA GLU A 119 -16.30 7.25 10.72
C GLU A 119 -14.93 7.76 10.23
N LEU A 120 -13.87 6.98 10.45
CA LEU A 120 -12.52 7.32 10.01
C LEU A 120 -12.45 7.53 8.50
N VAL A 121 -13.17 6.74 7.70
CA VAL A 121 -13.16 6.86 6.23
C VAL A 121 -14.29 7.74 5.68
N GLY A 122 -15.13 8.34 6.54
CA GLY A 122 -16.19 9.27 6.18
C GLY A 122 -17.29 8.62 5.33
N LEU A 123 -17.81 7.47 5.78
CA LEU A 123 -18.86 6.70 5.08
C LEU A 123 -20.06 6.38 5.98
N GLU A 124 -20.32 7.19 7.02
CA GLU A 124 -21.39 6.97 8.02
C GLU A 124 -22.77 6.85 7.38
N GLU A 125 -23.03 7.66 6.36
CA GLU A 125 -24.32 7.67 5.64
C GLU A 125 -24.46 6.51 4.65
N PHE A 126 -23.38 5.73 4.40
CA PHE A 126 -23.34 4.69 3.38
C PHE A 126 -23.20 3.29 3.93
N THR A 127 -23.37 3.07 5.23
CA THR A 127 -23.18 1.76 5.90
C THR A 127 -23.99 0.62 5.28
N GLY A 128 -25.22 0.91 4.87
CA GLY A 128 -26.12 -0.05 4.23
C GLY A 128 -26.05 -0.05 2.69
N ALA A 129 -25.23 0.81 2.08
CA ALA A 129 -25.12 0.91 0.62
C ALA A 129 -24.46 -0.34 0.03
N TRP A 130 -24.79 -0.63 -1.23
CA TRP A 130 -24.21 -1.73 -2.00
C TRP A 130 -23.03 -1.23 -2.85
N PRO A 131 -22.03 -2.09 -3.15
CA PRO A 131 -20.84 -1.69 -3.90
C PRO A 131 -21.11 -1.01 -5.26
N ASP A 132 -22.16 -1.41 -5.97
CA ASP A 132 -22.57 -0.85 -7.26
C ASP A 132 -23.11 0.59 -7.19
N THR A 133 -23.53 1.04 -6.00
CA THR A 133 -23.99 2.41 -5.76
C THR A 133 -22.89 3.37 -5.35
N LEU A 134 -21.68 2.85 -5.09
CA LEU A 134 -20.53 3.62 -4.61
C LEU A 134 -19.74 4.25 -5.77
N SER A 135 -19.22 5.46 -5.56
CA SER A 135 -18.15 5.97 -6.43
C SER A 135 -16.86 5.14 -6.25
N GLY A 136 -15.96 5.17 -7.23
CA GLY A 136 -14.69 4.46 -7.15
C GLY A 136 -13.87 4.84 -5.90
N GLY A 137 -13.87 6.13 -5.53
CA GLY A 137 -13.21 6.60 -4.31
C GLY A 137 -13.87 6.09 -3.03
N MET A 138 -15.20 6.00 -2.98
CA MET A 138 -15.91 5.40 -1.85
C MET A 138 -15.61 3.91 -1.73
N ALA A 139 -15.67 3.17 -2.83
CA ALA A 139 -15.33 1.75 -2.85
C ALA A 139 -13.89 1.48 -2.38
N GLN A 140 -12.95 2.35 -2.75
CA GLN A 140 -11.56 2.25 -2.31
C GLN A 140 -11.42 2.53 -0.81
N ARG A 141 -12.15 3.49 -0.25
CA ARG A 141 -12.19 3.75 1.20
C ARG A 141 -12.76 2.56 1.97
N VAL A 142 -13.79 1.89 1.47
CA VAL A 142 -14.31 0.64 2.05
C VAL A 142 -13.24 -0.45 2.03
N ALA A 143 -12.48 -0.61 0.92
CA ALA A 143 -11.42 -1.60 0.83
C ALA A 143 -10.28 -1.33 1.84
N ILE A 144 -9.92 -0.05 2.05
CA ILE A 144 -8.94 0.36 3.07
C ILE A 144 -9.47 0.04 4.48
N ALA A 145 -10.72 0.41 4.80
CA ALA A 145 -11.34 0.10 6.10
C ALA A 145 -11.40 -1.42 6.35
N ARG A 146 -11.77 -2.21 5.33
CA ARG A 146 -11.76 -3.68 5.38
C ARG A 146 -10.36 -4.25 5.67
N ALA A 147 -9.31 -3.67 5.11
CA ALA A 147 -7.95 -4.10 5.42
C ALA A 147 -7.53 -3.73 6.85
N LEU A 148 -7.95 -2.55 7.33
CA LEU A 148 -7.59 -2.03 8.65
C LEU A 148 -8.35 -2.68 9.82
N ILE A 149 -9.53 -3.29 9.60
CA ILE A 149 -10.35 -3.84 10.68
C ILE A 149 -9.65 -4.96 11.45
N GLN A 150 -8.71 -5.64 10.80
CA GLN A 150 -7.92 -6.71 11.40
C GLN A 150 -6.77 -6.18 12.27
N ASP A 151 -6.61 -4.86 12.37
CA ASP A 151 -5.48 -4.18 13.02
C ASP A 151 -4.12 -4.73 12.53
N PRO A 152 -3.83 -4.63 11.22
CA PRO A 152 -2.65 -5.25 10.63
C PRO A 152 -1.35 -4.59 11.13
N ASP A 153 -0.27 -5.39 11.17
CA ASP A 153 1.09 -4.90 11.44
C ASP A 153 1.63 -4.08 10.25
N MET A 154 1.20 -4.46 9.03
CA MET A 154 1.58 -3.80 7.79
C MET A 154 0.40 -3.69 6.83
N LEU A 155 0.28 -2.54 6.16
CA LEU A 155 -0.70 -2.29 5.11
C LEU A 155 -0.01 -2.22 3.75
N LEU A 156 -0.41 -3.09 2.84
CA LEU A 156 0.08 -3.15 1.47
C LEU A 156 -0.96 -2.56 0.52
N LEU A 157 -0.55 -1.64 -0.34
CA LEU A 157 -1.43 -0.93 -1.27
C LEU A 157 -0.91 -1.11 -2.70
N ASP A 158 -1.64 -1.84 -3.53
CA ASP A 158 -1.29 -2.09 -4.93
C ASP A 158 -2.01 -1.10 -5.84
N GLU A 159 -1.33 -0.04 -6.28
CA GLU A 159 -1.85 1.05 -7.11
C GLU A 159 -3.25 1.55 -6.68
N PRO A 160 -3.45 1.91 -5.39
CA PRO A 160 -4.78 2.08 -4.81
C PRO A 160 -5.62 3.18 -5.47
N PHE A 161 -5.02 4.03 -6.29
CA PHE A 161 -5.67 5.15 -6.96
C PHE A 161 -5.67 5.01 -8.48
N GLY A 162 -5.18 3.91 -9.02
CA GLY A 162 -4.99 3.72 -10.46
C GLY A 162 -6.26 3.84 -11.30
N ALA A 163 -7.41 3.43 -10.74
CA ALA A 163 -8.72 3.48 -11.41
C ALA A 163 -9.47 4.82 -11.24
N LEU A 164 -8.91 5.79 -10.48
CA LEU A 164 -9.58 7.05 -10.17
C LEU A 164 -9.18 8.16 -11.15
N ASP A 165 -10.11 9.09 -11.42
CA ASP A 165 -9.80 10.34 -12.10
C ASP A 165 -8.84 11.21 -11.29
N ALA A 166 -8.24 12.22 -11.92
CA ALA A 166 -7.17 13.01 -11.31
C ALA A 166 -7.59 13.74 -10.01
N LEU A 167 -8.79 14.34 -9.99
CA LEU A 167 -9.27 15.08 -8.82
C LEU A 167 -9.64 14.14 -7.66
N THR A 168 -10.31 13.04 -7.96
CA THR A 168 -10.64 12.02 -6.96
C THR A 168 -9.39 11.37 -6.39
N ARG A 169 -8.40 11.08 -7.22
CA ARG A 169 -7.09 10.53 -6.82
C ARG A 169 -6.38 11.43 -5.82
N GLU A 170 -6.40 12.73 -6.06
CA GLU A 170 -5.78 13.72 -5.20
C GLU A 170 -6.44 13.78 -3.81
N LYS A 171 -7.77 13.86 -3.78
CA LYS A 171 -8.56 13.81 -2.56
C LYS A 171 -8.31 12.50 -1.78
N MET A 172 -8.27 11.38 -2.48
CA MET A 172 -7.98 10.07 -1.87
C MET A 172 -6.59 9.98 -1.28
N GLY A 173 -5.58 10.61 -1.88
CA GLY A 173 -4.23 10.70 -1.30
C GLY A 173 -4.24 11.43 0.04
N ILE A 174 -4.93 12.57 0.14
CA ILE A 174 -5.09 13.34 1.39
C ILE A 174 -5.83 12.49 2.44
N GLU A 175 -6.92 11.82 2.06
CA GLU A 175 -7.68 10.94 2.96
C GLU A 175 -6.83 9.76 3.46
N LEU A 176 -6.07 9.12 2.60
CA LEU A 176 -5.16 8.05 3.00
C LEU A 176 -4.13 8.53 4.02
N LEU A 177 -3.55 9.72 3.84
CA LEU A 177 -2.65 10.31 4.82
C LEU A 177 -3.34 10.57 6.16
N ARG A 178 -4.57 11.09 6.15
CA ARG A 178 -5.36 11.31 7.36
C ARG A 178 -5.61 10.01 8.11
N ILE A 179 -6.01 8.96 7.40
CA ILE A 179 -6.24 7.62 7.96
C ILE A 179 -4.93 7.06 8.54
N TRP A 180 -3.84 7.16 7.81
CA TRP A 180 -2.53 6.69 8.27
C TRP A 180 -2.01 7.47 9.48
N GLN A 181 -2.22 8.81 9.54
CA GLN A 181 -1.83 9.62 10.69
C GLN A 181 -2.63 9.29 11.95
N ALA A 182 -3.91 8.94 11.80
CA ALA A 182 -4.78 8.54 12.90
C ALA A 182 -4.42 7.15 13.45
N ARG A 183 -3.97 6.25 12.58
CA ARG A 183 -3.56 4.87 12.94
C ARG A 183 -2.23 4.55 12.30
N ARG A 184 -1.14 4.94 12.98
CA ARG A 184 0.22 4.69 12.49
C ARG A 184 0.45 3.20 12.29
N LYS A 185 0.72 2.83 11.05
CA LYS A 185 1.06 1.48 10.60
C LYS A 185 2.19 1.55 9.60
N THR A 186 2.97 0.51 9.48
CA THR A 186 3.91 0.37 8.37
C THR A 186 3.10 0.21 7.08
N VAL A 187 3.38 1.05 6.09
CA VAL A 187 2.69 1.04 4.79
C VAL A 187 3.69 0.82 3.68
N VAL A 188 3.40 -0.12 2.78
CA VAL A 188 4.11 -0.24 1.50
C VAL A 188 3.10 -0.03 0.38
N MET A 189 3.27 1.04 -0.37
CA MET A 189 2.42 1.37 -1.50
C MET A 189 3.21 1.26 -2.81
N VAL A 190 2.69 0.53 -3.77
CA VAL A 190 3.22 0.57 -5.13
C VAL A 190 2.41 1.53 -5.98
N THR A 191 3.10 2.30 -6.79
CA THR A 191 2.49 3.26 -7.71
C THR A 191 3.42 3.51 -8.90
N HIS A 192 2.87 4.05 -9.97
CA HIS A 192 3.63 4.61 -11.10
C HIS A 192 3.67 6.15 -11.07
N SER A 193 3.06 6.77 -10.05
CA SER A 193 2.92 8.22 -9.92
C SER A 193 4.00 8.81 -9.00
N ILE A 194 4.93 9.58 -9.59
CA ILE A 194 5.95 10.34 -8.85
C ILE A 194 5.29 11.31 -7.85
N SER A 195 4.20 11.97 -8.27
CA SER A 195 3.52 12.93 -7.41
C SER A 195 2.91 12.27 -6.18
N GLU A 196 2.25 11.12 -6.33
CA GLU A 196 1.72 10.35 -5.20
C GLU A 196 2.83 9.94 -4.24
N SER A 197 3.92 9.37 -4.78
CA SER A 197 5.03 8.89 -3.95
C SER A 197 5.63 10.03 -3.10
N LEU A 198 5.83 11.22 -3.67
CA LEU A 198 6.38 12.36 -2.94
C LEU A 198 5.41 12.97 -1.92
N LEU A 199 4.10 12.95 -2.21
CA LEU A 199 3.10 13.49 -1.28
C LEU A 199 2.88 12.56 -0.08
N LEU A 200 2.90 11.24 -0.29
CA LEU A 200 2.48 10.26 0.70
C LEU A 200 3.65 9.67 1.50
N ALA A 201 4.76 9.35 0.81
CA ALA A 201 5.81 8.53 1.41
C ALA A 201 6.82 9.30 2.26
N ASP A 202 7.38 8.62 3.26
CA ASP A 202 8.59 9.05 3.96
C ASP A 202 9.84 8.67 3.16
N ARG A 203 9.72 7.58 2.37
CA ARG A 203 10.80 7.05 1.53
C ARG A 203 10.25 6.43 0.25
N VAL A 204 11.02 6.55 -0.83
CA VAL A 204 10.66 6.01 -2.16
C VAL A 204 11.78 5.13 -2.66
N LEU A 205 11.45 3.87 -2.95
CA LEU A 205 12.32 2.96 -3.70
C LEU A 205 11.92 2.99 -5.17
N VAL A 206 12.89 3.14 -6.05
CA VAL A 206 12.67 3.05 -7.50
C VAL A 206 13.20 1.72 -7.99
N LEU A 207 12.32 0.96 -8.65
CA LEU A 207 12.68 -0.29 -9.31
C LEU A 207 13.00 -0.04 -10.78
N SER A 208 14.03 -0.73 -11.30
CA SER A 208 14.35 -0.78 -12.72
C SER A 208 13.29 -1.55 -13.52
N GLN A 209 13.48 -1.64 -14.84
CA GLN A 209 12.80 -2.65 -15.68
C GLN A 209 13.24 -4.06 -15.27
N ARG A 210 12.44 -5.07 -15.68
CA ARG A 210 12.75 -6.49 -15.41
C ARG A 210 14.05 -6.96 -16.05
N PRO A 211 14.82 -7.79 -15.32
CA PRO A 211 14.69 -8.15 -13.91
C PRO A 211 14.92 -6.94 -13.00
N ALA A 212 13.96 -6.66 -12.10
CA ALA A 212 13.97 -5.42 -11.34
C ALA A 212 14.93 -5.47 -10.17
N GLU A 213 15.74 -4.43 -10.07
CA GLU A 213 16.64 -4.11 -8.95
C GLU A 213 16.25 -2.75 -8.37
N ILE A 214 16.66 -2.44 -7.14
CA ILE A 214 16.50 -1.10 -6.57
C ILE A 214 17.57 -0.19 -7.16
N VAL A 215 17.17 0.76 -8.02
CA VAL A 215 18.08 1.71 -8.65
C VAL A 215 18.19 3.03 -7.91
N LEU A 216 17.23 3.34 -7.05
CA LEU A 216 17.27 4.53 -6.19
C LEU A 216 16.50 4.25 -4.90
N ASP A 217 17.09 4.67 -3.80
CA ASP A 217 16.50 4.73 -2.46
C ASP A 217 16.53 6.19 -2.01
N LEU A 218 15.34 6.80 -1.89
CA LEU A 218 15.20 8.24 -1.69
C LEU A 218 14.36 8.55 -0.44
N HIS A 219 14.98 9.18 0.57
CA HIS A 219 14.24 9.80 1.65
C HIS A 219 13.55 11.09 1.19
N VAL A 220 12.26 11.24 1.51
CA VAL A 220 11.45 12.39 1.15
C VAL A 220 11.54 13.43 2.27
N SER A 221 12.43 14.40 2.12
CA SER A 221 12.71 15.46 3.08
C SER A 221 11.66 16.58 3.14
N LEU A 222 10.52 16.43 2.46
CA LEU A 222 9.43 17.39 2.49
C LEU A 222 8.69 17.32 3.83
N GLU A 223 8.43 18.48 4.44
CA GLU A 223 7.67 18.57 5.70
C GLU A 223 6.20 18.12 5.51
N ARG A 224 5.62 17.53 6.55
CA ARG A 224 4.20 17.17 6.61
C ARG A 224 3.41 18.23 7.40
N PRO A 225 2.14 18.53 7.08
CA PRO A 225 1.32 17.91 6.04
C PRO A 225 1.67 18.39 4.62
N ARG A 226 1.78 17.47 3.68
CA ARG A 226 2.05 17.75 2.27
C ARG A 226 0.74 17.91 1.52
N GLY A 227 0.28 19.15 1.37
CA GLY A 227 -0.89 19.47 0.57
C GLY A 227 -0.54 19.79 -0.89
N GLU A 228 -1.54 20.24 -1.65
CA GLU A 228 -1.40 20.61 -3.06
C GLU A 228 -0.27 21.65 -3.28
N ALA A 229 -0.16 22.63 -2.40
CA ALA A 229 0.88 23.66 -2.48
C ALA A 229 2.31 23.10 -2.45
N ALA A 230 2.53 21.95 -1.81
CA ALA A 230 3.85 21.31 -1.75
C ALA A 230 4.37 20.95 -3.16
N ARG A 231 3.49 20.63 -4.11
CA ARG A 231 3.85 20.27 -5.51
C ARG A 231 4.54 21.40 -6.26
N TYR A 232 4.27 22.64 -5.87
CA TYR A 232 4.84 23.83 -6.50
C TYR A 232 6.14 24.27 -5.83
N SER A 233 6.56 23.63 -4.74
CA SER A 233 7.80 23.95 -4.06
C SER A 233 9.02 23.51 -4.89
N ARG A 234 10.13 24.26 -4.71
CA ARG A 234 11.42 23.95 -5.35
C ARG A 234 11.91 22.55 -4.96
N ASP A 235 11.77 22.19 -3.69
CA ASP A 235 12.25 20.90 -3.19
C ASP A 235 11.47 19.74 -3.77
N PHE A 236 10.13 19.87 -3.92
CA PHE A 236 9.32 18.88 -4.61
C PHE A 236 9.76 18.70 -6.06
N GLN A 237 10.03 19.79 -6.78
CA GLN A 237 10.48 19.71 -8.18
C GLN A 237 11.86 19.04 -8.31
N VAL A 238 12.77 19.31 -7.37
CA VAL A 238 14.10 18.66 -7.33
C VAL A 238 13.96 17.16 -7.10
N LEU A 239 13.17 16.74 -6.09
CA LEU A 239 12.95 15.32 -5.81
C LEU A 239 12.22 14.62 -6.96
N SER A 240 11.22 15.28 -7.55
CA SER A 240 10.46 14.76 -8.70
C SER A 240 11.38 14.51 -9.91
N ARG A 241 12.34 15.40 -10.16
CA ARG A 241 13.34 15.22 -11.22
C ARG A 241 14.23 14.01 -10.92
N ARG A 242 14.76 13.88 -9.71
CA ARG A 242 15.60 12.74 -9.31
C ARG A 242 14.87 11.40 -9.50
N LEU A 243 13.60 11.33 -9.12
CA LEU A 243 12.80 10.12 -9.33
C LEU A 243 12.56 9.84 -10.81
N ARG A 244 12.30 10.88 -11.61
CA ARG A 244 12.09 10.73 -13.04
C ARG A 244 13.35 10.23 -13.77
N ASP A 245 14.50 10.78 -13.41
CA ASP A 245 15.79 10.39 -14.01
C ASP A 245 16.15 8.93 -13.63
N ALA A 246 15.69 8.44 -12.47
CA ALA A 246 15.92 7.07 -12.02
C ALA A 246 14.97 6.03 -12.66
N ILE A 247 13.80 6.45 -13.18
CA ILE A 247 12.83 5.54 -13.82
C ILE A 247 13.20 5.28 -15.30
N GLN A 248 13.95 6.17 -15.94
CA GLN A 248 14.40 6.06 -17.33
C GLN A 248 15.56 5.06 -17.46
#